data_a3f8bed989fc1d9cac41bd0490ad56c0
#
_entry.id   a3f8bed989fc1d9cac41bd0490ad56c0
#
_cell.length_a   1.000
_cell.length_b   1.000
_cell.length_c   1.000
_cell.angle_alpha   90.00
_cell.angle_beta   90.00
_cell.angle_gamma   90.00
#
_symmetry.space_group_name_H-M   'P 1'
#
loop_
_entity.id
_entity.type
_entity.pdbx_description
1 polymer ?
#
loop_
_entity_poly.entity_id
_entity_poly.type
_entity_poly.pdbx_seq_one_letter_code
_entity_poly.pdbx_strand_id
1 'polypeptide(L)'
;KRSKQSGKPAASRRPSKKAAAQERVPSYVWMLGLALLAVFITLSLLTDATGIVGRWLGGFLKGMLGIPAFLLPVLLLAAGISLAFSKNKSNTRIRIWFGAVAVLALSVFLHIFSEYAKGYAGVSFPAFVSTLYRTGGELTSGGVLGGLICTPLIMLLDKIGAGIVVGFILAVSLVFCLGNFFLRLKRALFPFTKE
;
A
#
# COMPACT_ATOMS: atom_id res chain seq x y z
N LYS A 1 -14.93 53.17 57.83
CA LYS A 1 -15.27 53.20 56.38
C LYS A 1 -14.31 52.28 55.62
N ARG A 2 -14.70 51.04 55.32
CA ARG A 2 -13.97 50.08 54.48
C ARG A 2 -14.46 50.24 53.05
N SER A 3 -13.62 50.69 52.13
CA SER A 3 -13.88 50.76 50.72
C SER A 3 -13.74 49.34 50.12
N LYS A 4 -14.79 48.79 49.52
CA LYS A 4 -14.78 47.57 48.73
C LYS A 4 -14.13 47.87 47.39
N GLN A 5 -12.94 47.35 47.14
CA GLN A 5 -12.38 47.25 45.80
C GLN A 5 -13.06 46.10 45.06
N SER A 6 -13.87 46.45 44.05
CA SER A 6 -14.48 45.56 43.10
C SER A 6 -13.40 45.11 42.10
N GLY A 7 -12.89 43.89 42.28
CA GLY A 7 -12.04 43.24 41.29
C GLY A 7 -12.85 42.82 40.08
N LYS A 8 -12.62 43.43 38.93
CA LYS A 8 -13.14 42.95 37.63
C LYS A 8 -12.55 41.58 37.32
N PRO A 9 -13.36 40.58 36.94
CA PRO A 9 -12.83 39.30 36.49
C PRO A 9 -12.07 39.49 35.19
N ALA A 10 -10.85 38.94 35.12
CA ALA A 10 -10.02 38.90 33.93
C ALA A 10 -10.77 38.19 32.80
N ALA A 11 -11.01 38.89 31.72
CA ALA A 11 -11.60 38.32 30.49
C ALA A 11 -10.68 37.23 29.98
N SER A 12 -11.13 35.99 30.13
CA SER A 12 -10.55 34.82 29.49
C SER A 12 -10.46 35.08 27.98
N ARG A 13 -9.27 35.34 27.48
CA ARG A 13 -8.98 35.42 26.05
C ARG A 13 -9.23 34.05 25.45
N ARG A 14 -10.45 33.81 24.95
CA ARG A 14 -10.71 32.70 24.07
C ARG A 14 -9.74 32.77 22.87
N PRO A 15 -8.94 31.74 22.62
CA PRO A 15 -8.07 31.74 21.44
C PRO A 15 -8.91 31.96 20.21
N SER A 16 -8.54 32.97 19.43
CA SER A 16 -9.22 33.35 18.19
C SER A 16 -9.30 32.14 17.26
N LYS A 17 -10.50 31.77 16.82
CA LYS A 17 -10.76 30.71 15.85
C LYS A 17 -10.06 30.91 14.49
N LYS A 18 -9.38 32.05 14.31
CA LYS A 18 -8.62 32.39 13.09
C LYS A 18 -7.23 31.75 13.03
N ALA A 19 -6.65 31.25 14.11
CA ALA A 19 -5.34 30.61 14.11
C ALA A 19 -5.35 29.13 13.73
N ALA A 20 -6.50 28.52 13.49
CA ALA A 20 -6.67 27.10 13.11
C ALA A 20 -7.18 26.91 11.68
N ALA A 21 -7.17 27.95 10.86
CA ALA A 21 -7.31 27.78 9.41
C ALA A 21 -5.95 27.39 8.80
N GLN A 22 -5.37 26.30 9.30
CA GLN A 22 -4.35 25.59 8.56
C GLN A 22 -5.01 25.16 7.25
N GLU A 23 -4.58 25.69 6.13
CA GLU A 23 -5.08 25.37 4.79
C GLU A 23 -5.01 23.84 4.59
N ARG A 24 -6.10 23.17 4.90
CA ARG A 24 -6.22 21.74 4.61
C ARG A 24 -6.35 21.65 3.10
N VAL A 25 -5.26 21.27 2.45
CA VAL A 25 -5.28 20.93 1.02
C VAL A 25 -6.53 20.08 0.77
N PRO A 26 -7.43 20.52 -0.11
CA PRO A 26 -8.70 19.86 -0.31
C PRO A 26 -8.47 18.41 -0.80
N SER A 27 -9.28 17.50 -0.34
CA SER A 27 -9.10 16.04 -0.58
C SER A 27 -9.02 15.66 -2.07
N TYR A 28 -9.61 16.46 -2.95
CA TYR A 28 -9.52 16.22 -4.40
C TYR A 28 -8.14 16.50 -4.99
N VAL A 29 -7.34 17.40 -4.39
CA VAL A 29 -5.96 17.64 -4.82
C VAL A 29 -5.09 16.40 -4.54
N TRP A 30 -5.26 15.79 -3.38
CA TRP A 30 -4.60 14.52 -3.07
C TRP A 30 -5.02 13.39 -4.00
N MET A 31 -6.31 13.32 -4.35
CA MET A 31 -6.83 12.34 -5.31
C MET A 31 -6.19 12.53 -6.69
N LEU A 32 -6.13 13.79 -7.18
CA LEU A 32 -5.54 14.11 -8.47
C LEU A 32 -4.03 13.77 -8.49
N GLY A 33 -3.31 14.13 -7.42
CA GLY A 33 -1.88 13.82 -7.29
C GLY A 33 -1.61 12.31 -7.31
N LEU A 34 -2.39 11.52 -6.55
CA LEU A 34 -2.26 10.06 -6.53
C LEU A 34 -2.66 9.43 -7.86
N ALA A 35 -3.69 9.96 -8.55
CA ALA A 35 -4.08 9.48 -9.86
C ALA A 35 -2.98 9.75 -10.90
N LEU A 36 -2.40 10.95 -10.91
CA LEU A 36 -1.28 11.29 -11.80
C LEU A 36 -0.07 10.38 -11.53
N LEU A 37 0.27 10.17 -10.25
CA LEU A 37 1.35 9.27 -9.84
C LEU A 37 1.08 7.83 -10.29
N ALA A 38 -0.16 7.34 -10.16
CA ALA A 38 -0.54 6.00 -10.61
C ALA A 38 -0.38 5.84 -12.12
N VAL A 39 -0.81 6.83 -12.91
CA VAL A 39 -0.63 6.84 -14.37
C VAL A 39 0.87 6.84 -14.71
N PHE A 40 1.67 7.69 -14.04
CA PHE A 40 3.11 7.75 -14.27
C PHE A 40 3.80 6.41 -13.96
N ILE A 41 3.46 5.77 -12.85
CA ILE A 41 3.99 4.44 -12.48
C ILE A 41 3.54 3.38 -13.50
N THR A 42 2.28 3.41 -13.94
CA THR A 42 1.79 2.48 -14.97
C THR A 42 2.60 2.60 -16.25
N LEU A 43 2.78 3.83 -16.76
CA LEU A 43 3.59 4.06 -17.94
C LEU A 43 5.05 3.64 -17.73
N SER A 44 5.61 3.88 -16.56
CA SER A 44 6.98 3.50 -16.19
C SER A 44 7.17 1.96 -16.13
N LEU A 45 6.12 1.21 -15.76
CA LEU A 45 6.16 -0.26 -15.72
C LEU A 45 5.92 -0.89 -17.12
N LEU A 46 5.10 -0.26 -17.95
CA LEU A 46 4.67 -0.82 -19.24
C LEU A 46 5.52 -0.38 -20.42
N THR A 47 6.10 0.83 -20.35
CA THR A 47 6.79 1.43 -21.48
C THR A 47 8.11 2.08 -21.07
N ASP A 48 9.07 2.10 -21.99
CA ASP A 48 10.32 2.85 -21.83
C ASP A 48 10.18 4.33 -22.22
N ALA A 49 8.96 4.78 -22.57
CA ALA A 49 8.67 6.12 -23.06
C ALA A 49 8.74 7.22 -21.99
N THR A 50 8.78 6.85 -20.71
CA THR A 50 8.81 7.79 -19.55
C THR A 50 10.19 8.39 -19.27
N GLY A 51 11.13 8.25 -20.21
CA GLY A 51 12.50 8.78 -20.08
C GLY A 51 13.34 8.06 -19.03
N ILE A 52 14.46 8.68 -18.64
CA ILE A 52 15.44 8.07 -17.72
C ILE A 52 14.81 7.81 -16.33
N VAL A 53 14.06 8.77 -15.81
CA VAL A 53 13.43 8.67 -14.48
C VAL A 53 12.40 7.54 -14.43
N GLY A 54 11.56 7.43 -15.45
CA GLY A 54 10.56 6.36 -15.50
C GLY A 54 11.20 4.98 -15.66
N ARG A 55 12.19 4.82 -16.52
CA ARG A 55 12.92 3.56 -16.65
C ARG A 55 13.59 3.13 -15.34
N TRP A 56 14.23 4.07 -14.64
CA TRP A 56 14.80 3.81 -13.33
C TRP A 56 13.73 3.39 -12.31
N LEU A 57 12.62 4.12 -12.23
CA LEU A 57 11.52 3.82 -11.32
C LEU A 57 10.86 2.48 -11.65
N GLY A 58 10.58 2.21 -12.92
CA GLY A 58 10.00 0.95 -13.37
C GLY A 58 10.92 -0.24 -13.07
N GLY A 59 12.22 -0.12 -13.37
CA GLY A 59 13.24 -1.13 -13.03
C GLY A 59 13.34 -1.36 -11.52
N PHE A 60 13.35 -0.29 -10.73
CA PHE A 60 13.39 -0.38 -9.27
C PHE A 60 12.15 -1.10 -8.71
N LEU A 61 10.94 -0.74 -9.14
CA LEU A 61 9.70 -1.36 -8.68
C LEU A 61 9.62 -2.85 -9.08
N LYS A 62 9.98 -3.18 -10.33
CA LYS A 62 10.05 -4.56 -10.80
C LYS A 62 11.10 -5.37 -10.01
N GLY A 63 12.29 -4.83 -9.82
CA GLY A 63 13.35 -5.48 -9.04
C GLY A 63 12.94 -5.73 -7.59
N MET A 64 12.23 -4.78 -6.96
CA MET A 64 11.83 -4.89 -5.55
C MET A 64 10.65 -5.82 -5.33
N LEU A 65 9.61 -5.75 -6.16
CA LEU A 65 8.33 -6.44 -5.96
C LEU A 65 8.06 -7.55 -6.99
N GLY A 66 8.80 -7.57 -8.11
CA GLY A 66 8.53 -8.48 -9.21
C GLY A 66 7.17 -8.21 -9.88
N ILE A 67 6.45 -9.27 -10.23
CA ILE A 67 5.11 -9.22 -10.85
C ILE A 67 4.12 -8.35 -10.05
N PRO A 68 4.02 -8.41 -8.71
CA PRO A 68 3.11 -7.56 -7.94
C PRO A 68 3.32 -6.06 -8.07
N ALA A 69 4.45 -5.59 -8.64
CA ALA A 69 4.68 -4.17 -8.92
C ALA A 69 3.53 -3.55 -9.75
N PHE A 70 2.91 -4.32 -10.64
CA PHE A 70 1.78 -3.88 -11.47
C PHE A 70 0.49 -3.61 -10.67
N LEU A 71 0.38 -4.12 -9.44
CA LEU A 71 -0.75 -3.82 -8.55
C LEU A 71 -0.60 -2.48 -7.84
N LEU A 72 0.61 -1.90 -7.78
CA LEU A 72 0.85 -0.61 -7.11
C LEU A 72 0.03 0.54 -7.70
N PRO A 73 -0.04 0.74 -9.02
CA PRO A 73 -0.88 1.79 -9.59
C PRO A 73 -2.35 1.63 -9.23
N VAL A 74 -2.86 0.39 -9.26
CA VAL A 74 -4.25 0.08 -8.89
C VAL A 74 -4.50 0.40 -7.41
N LEU A 75 -3.56 0.05 -6.52
CA LEU A 75 -3.64 0.38 -5.11
C LEU A 75 -3.61 1.90 -4.86
N LEU A 76 -2.76 2.64 -5.59
CA LEU A 76 -2.69 4.10 -5.50
C LEU A 76 -3.98 4.77 -5.98
N LEU A 77 -4.57 4.31 -7.08
CA LEU A 77 -5.88 4.79 -7.54
C LEU A 77 -6.98 4.51 -6.52
N ALA A 78 -7.04 3.29 -6.00
CA ALA A 78 -8.00 2.91 -4.97
C ALA A 78 -7.82 3.73 -3.67
N ALA A 79 -6.58 4.02 -3.29
CA ALA A 79 -6.25 4.88 -2.15
C ALA A 79 -6.71 6.32 -2.40
N GLY A 80 -6.42 6.89 -3.57
CA GLY A 80 -6.82 8.24 -3.96
C GLY A 80 -8.34 8.42 -3.94
N ILE A 81 -9.07 7.51 -4.57
CA ILE A 81 -10.53 7.50 -4.58
C ILE A 81 -11.07 7.36 -3.14
N SER A 82 -10.49 6.46 -2.34
CA SER A 82 -10.91 6.25 -0.96
C SER A 82 -10.69 7.48 -0.09
N LEU A 83 -9.57 8.20 -0.28
CA LEU A 83 -9.28 9.44 0.45
C LEU A 83 -10.21 10.59 0.07
N ALA A 84 -10.61 10.68 -1.21
CA ALA A 84 -11.51 11.72 -1.68
C ALA A 84 -12.95 11.55 -1.21
N PHE A 85 -13.47 10.31 -1.26
CA PHE A 85 -14.89 10.02 -1.03
C PHE A 85 -15.20 9.44 0.35
N SER A 86 -14.20 9.14 1.17
CA SER A 86 -14.44 8.55 2.49
C SER A 86 -14.70 9.61 3.55
N LYS A 87 -15.87 9.53 4.18
CA LYS A 87 -16.20 10.33 5.37
C LYS A 87 -15.39 9.90 6.62
N ASN A 88 -14.92 8.65 6.66
CA ASN A 88 -14.17 8.09 7.79
C ASN A 88 -12.72 7.79 7.41
N LYS A 89 -11.82 8.71 7.75
CA LYS A 89 -10.38 8.64 7.44
C LYS A 89 -9.66 7.46 8.13
N SER A 90 -10.14 7.01 9.29
CA SER A 90 -9.55 5.88 10.02
C SER A 90 -9.69 4.58 9.25
N ASN A 91 -10.90 4.27 8.77
CA ASN A 91 -11.14 3.06 7.99
C ASN A 91 -10.39 3.06 6.64
N THR A 92 -10.19 4.24 6.03
CA THR A 92 -9.43 4.38 4.79
C THR A 92 -7.96 4.03 5.00
N ARG A 93 -7.35 4.51 6.09
CA ARG A 93 -5.96 4.21 6.42
C ARG A 93 -5.73 2.71 6.60
N ILE A 94 -6.61 2.04 7.35
CA ILE A 94 -6.54 0.59 7.57
C ILE A 94 -6.58 -0.16 6.23
N ARG A 95 -7.47 0.21 5.32
CA ARG A 95 -7.60 -0.43 4.00
C ARG A 95 -6.35 -0.26 3.12
N ILE A 96 -5.73 0.93 3.14
CA ILE A 96 -4.48 1.17 2.41
C ILE A 96 -3.36 0.28 2.97
N TRP A 97 -3.26 0.15 4.29
CA TRP A 97 -2.30 -0.74 4.94
C TRP A 97 -2.52 -2.21 4.56
N PHE A 98 -3.75 -2.70 4.60
CA PHE A 98 -4.06 -4.06 4.16
C PHE A 98 -3.82 -4.27 2.66
N GLY A 99 -4.04 -3.24 1.84
CA GLY A 99 -3.68 -3.27 0.42
C GLY A 99 -2.16 -3.41 0.21
N ALA A 100 -1.36 -2.65 0.95
CA ALA A 100 0.10 -2.77 0.90
C ALA A 100 0.58 -4.15 1.38
N VAL A 101 0.01 -4.66 2.48
CA VAL A 101 0.30 -6.02 2.98
C VAL A 101 -0.10 -7.08 1.95
N ALA A 102 -1.23 -6.91 1.24
CA ALA A 102 -1.65 -7.84 0.20
C ALA A 102 -0.65 -7.88 -0.98
N VAL A 103 -0.13 -6.72 -1.41
CA VAL A 103 0.90 -6.66 -2.46
C VAL A 103 2.19 -7.36 -2.02
N LEU A 104 2.63 -7.12 -0.77
CA LEU A 104 3.80 -7.78 -0.22
C LEU A 104 3.57 -9.30 -0.06
N ALA A 105 2.43 -9.71 0.48
CA ALA A 105 2.10 -11.13 0.63
C ALA A 105 2.03 -11.84 -0.74
N LEU A 106 1.50 -11.17 -1.76
CA LEU A 106 1.49 -11.70 -3.12
C LEU A 106 2.91 -11.84 -3.68
N SER A 107 3.80 -10.87 -3.39
CA SER A 107 5.22 -10.93 -3.79
C SER A 107 5.91 -12.15 -3.17
N VAL A 108 5.72 -12.38 -1.87
CA VAL A 108 6.26 -13.57 -1.16
C VAL A 108 5.63 -14.85 -1.72
N PHE A 109 4.32 -14.87 -1.91
CA PHE A 109 3.60 -16.03 -2.42
C PHE A 109 4.10 -16.48 -3.80
N LEU A 110 4.22 -15.53 -4.74
CA LEU A 110 4.76 -15.83 -6.08
C LEU A 110 6.23 -16.28 -6.00
N HIS A 111 7.01 -15.71 -5.07
CA HIS A 111 8.40 -16.14 -4.90
C HIS A 111 8.51 -17.59 -4.38
N ILE A 112 7.64 -18.03 -3.47
CA ILE A 112 7.59 -19.43 -2.96
C ILE A 112 7.43 -20.44 -4.12
N PHE A 113 6.63 -20.07 -5.11
CA PHE A 113 6.36 -20.96 -6.28
C PHE A 113 7.36 -20.76 -7.41
N SER A 114 8.26 -19.77 -7.35
CA SER A 114 9.33 -19.60 -8.32
C SER A 114 10.41 -20.68 -8.17
N GLU A 115 11.19 -20.90 -9.21
CA GLU A 115 12.34 -21.81 -9.17
C GLU A 115 13.46 -21.29 -8.23
N TYR A 116 13.45 -19.99 -7.95
CA TYR A 116 14.43 -19.30 -7.11
C TYR A 116 14.12 -19.39 -5.60
N ALA A 117 13.05 -20.09 -5.21
CA ALA A 117 12.69 -20.30 -3.80
C ALA A 117 13.64 -21.24 -3.05
N LYS A 118 14.40 -22.09 -3.75
CA LYS A 118 15.38 -22.99 -3.16
C LYS A 118 16.60 -22.19 -2.75
N GLY A 119 16.83 -22.15 -1.44
CA GLY A 119 17.76 -21.29 -0.75
C GLY A 119 19.15 -21.13 -1.39
N TYR A 120 19.67 -19.95 -1.29
CA TYR A 120 21.01 -19.54 -1.69
C TYR A 120 22.05 -19.92 -0.61
N ALA A 121 22.04 -21.16 -0.17
CA ALA A 121 23.02 -21.66 0.78
C ALA A 121 24.43 -21.52 0.19
N GLY A 122 25.29 -20.73 0.85
CA GLY A 122 26.66 -20.52 0.42
C GLY A 122 26.91 -19.29 -0.48
N VAL A 123 25.86 -18.50 -0.81
CA VAL A 123 26.02 -17.26 -1.58
C VAL A 123 26.15 -16.07 -0.62
N SER A 124 27.05 -15.12 -0.93
CA SER A 124 27.18 -13.90 -0.13
C SER A 124 25.91 -13.04 -0.21
N PHE A 125 25.55 -12.35 0.89
CA PHE A 125 24.34 -11.55 0.97
C PHE A 125 24.18 -10.53 -0.18
N PRO A 126 25.23 -9.79 -0.61
CA PRO A 126 25.11 -8.88 -1.75
C PRO A 126 24.77 -9.59 -3.07
N ALA A 127 25.38 -10.75 -3.32
CA ALA A 127 25.10 -11.55 -4.52
C ALA A 127 23.67 -12.13 -4.50
N PHE A 128 23.19 -12.52 -3.33
CA PHE A 128 21.81 -12.93 -3.12
C PHE A 128 20.80 -11.82 -3.49
N VAL A 129 20.98 -10.61 -2.92
CA VAL A 129 20.11 -9.45 -3.20
C VAL A 129 20.18 -9.06 -4.69
N SER A 130 21.36 -9.07 -5.31
CA SER A 130 21.49 -8.74 -6.73
C SER A 130 20.77 -9.74 -7.63
N THR A 131 20.81 -11.02 -7.30
CA THR A 131 20.07 -12.07 -8.03
C THR A 131 18.56 -11.89 -7.88
N LEU A 132 18.07 -11.63 -6.66
CA LEU A 132 16.66 -11.34 -6.41
C LEU A 132 16.18 -10.11 -7.17
N TYR A 133 17.01 -9.07 -7.23
CA TYR A 133 16.69 -7.85 -7.97
C TYR A 133 16.57 -8.12 -9.48
N ARG A 134 17.52 -8.87 -10.03
CA ARG A 134 17.51 -9.23 -11.45
C ARG A 134 16.31 -10.08 -11.82
N THR A 135 16.03 -11.16 -11.07
CA THR A 135 14.89 -12.05 -11.32
C THR A 135 13.54 -11.35 -11.11
N GLY A 136 13.49 -10.38 -10.18
CA GLY A 136 12.34 -9.50 -10.03
C GLY A 136 12.15 -8.59 -11.25
N GLY A 137 13.23 -8.00 -11.76
CA GLY A 137 13.23 -7.19 -12.98
C GLY A 137 12.78 -7.96 -14.22
N GLU A 138 13.14 -9.24 -14.33
CA GLU A 138 12.72 -10.18 -15.38
C GLU A 138 11.29 -10.72 -15.17
N LEU A 139 10.61 -10.31 -14.09
CA LEU A 139 9.24 -10.75 -13.72
C LEU A 139 9.11 -12.28 -13.52
N THR A 140 10.19 -12.95 -13.17
CA THR A 140 10.21 -14.40 -12.93
C THR A 140 10.03 -14.77 -11.47
N SER A 141 10.09 -13.78 -10.58
CA SER A 141 10.00 -13.97 -9.13
C SER A 141 9.24 -12.83 -8.43
N GLY A 142 9.10 -12.95 -7.11
CA GLY A 142 8.54 -11.88 -6.27
C GLY A 142 9.51 -10.72 -5.96
N GLY A 143 10.66 -10.65 -6.63
CA GLY A 143 11.67 -9.61 -6.41
C GLY A 143 12.36 -9.69 -5.05
N VAL A 144 13.10 -8.63 -4.71
CA VAL A 144 13.91 -8.58 -3.47
C VAL A 144 13.05 -8.74 -2.22
N LEU A 145 11.93 -8.02 -2.12
CA LEU A 145 11.06 -8.08 -0.94
C LEU A 145 10.41 -9.46 -0.80
N GLY A 146 9.97 -10.05 -1.91
CA GLY A 146 9.44 -11.41 -1.91
C GLY A 146 10.48 -12.43 -1.44
N GLY A 147 11.69 -12.40 -2.02
CA GLY A 147 12.76 -13.35 -1.69
C GLY A 147 13.32 -13.18 -0.29
N LEU A 148 13.49 -11.93 0.18
CA LEU A 148 14.04 -11.66 1.51
C LEU A 148 13.13 -12.18 2.64
N ILE A 149 11.82 -12.06 2.46
CA ILE A 149 10.83 -12.58 3.43
C ILE A 149 10.62 -14.09 3.24
N CYS A 150 10.64 -14.55 1.99
CA CYS A 150 10.41 -15.95 1.65
C CYS A 150 11.49 -16.87 2.21
N THR A 151 12.77 -16.47 2.10
CA THR A 151 13.91 -17.32 2.51
C THR A 151 13.84 -17.77 3.96
N PRO A 152 13.74 -16.88 4.98
CA PRO A 152 13.62 -17.32 6.37
C PRO A 152 12.32 -18.09 6.63
N LEU A 153 11.25 -17.77 5.90
CA LEU A 153 9.97 -18.44 6.05
C LEU A 153 10.02 -19.91 5.58
N ILE A 154 10.69 -20.15 4.46
CA ILE A 154 10.92 -21.53 3.97
C ILE A 154 11.85 -22.31 4.88
N MET A 155 12.87 -21.66 5.47
CA MET A 155 13.77 -22.31 6.43
C MET A 155 13.04 -22.78 7.69
N LEU A 156 11.99 -22.06 8.12
CA LEU A 156 11.23 -22.36 9.33
C LEU A 156 10.06 -23.34 9.09
N LEU A 157 9.35 -23.20 7.97
CA LEU A 157 8.05 -23.86 7.74
C LEU A 157 8.05 -24.80 6.51
N ASP A 158 9.20 -24.91 5.83
CA ASP A 158 9.30 -25.52 4.51
C ASP A 158 8.37 -24.85 3.47
N LYS A 159 8.50 -25.22 2.19
CA LYS A 159 7.78 -24.61 1.07
C LYS A 159 6.26 -24.68 1.23
N ILE A 160 5.73 -25.82 1.66
CA ILE A 160 4.29 -26.04 1.82
C ILE A 160 3.74 -25.20 2.98
N GLY A 161 4.40 -25.26 4.15
CA GLY A 161 3.99 -24.50 5.33
C GLY A 161 4.05 -22.99 5.10
N ALA A 162 5.14 -22.50 4.50
CA ALA A 162 5.28 -21.10 4.11
C ALA A 162 4.16 -20.66 3.15
N GLY A 163 3.82 -21.50 2.14
CA GLY A 163 2.74 -21.23 1.20
C GLY A 163 1.37 -21.09 1.87
N ILE A 164 1.06 -21.97 2.83
CA ILE A 164 -0.20 -21.92 3.59
C ILE A 164 -0.29 -20.64 4.42
N VAL A 165 0.77 -20.30 5.17
CA VAL A 165 0.79 -19.10 6.03
C VAL A 165 0.67 -17.81 5.20
N VAL A 166 1.46 -17.68 4.14
CA VAL A 166 1.43 -16.50 3.26
C VAL A 166 0.11 -16.43 2.50
N GLY A 167 -0.43 -17.56 2.03
CA GLY A 167 -1.74 -17.63 1.38
C GLY A 167 -2.86 -17.19 2.31
N PHE A 168 -2.81 -17.57 3.60
CA PHE A 168 -3.76 -17.11 4.60
C PHE A 168 -3.67 -15.60 4.84
N ILE A 169 -2.44 -15.05 5.00
CA ILE A 169 -2.22 -13.61 5.16
C ILE A 169 -2.74 -12.86 3.93
N LEU A 170 -2.48 -13.37 2.74
CA LEU A 170 -2.97 -12.80 1.48
C LEU A 170 -4.51 -12.78 1.43
N ALA A 171 -5.16 -13.90 1.76
CA ALA A 171 -6.61 -14.01 1.78
C ALA A 171 -7.24 -13.03 2.77
N VAL A 172 -6.73 -12.97 4.00
CA VAL A 172 -7.20 -12.02 5.02
C VAL A 172 -7.01 -10.58 4.55
N SER A 173 -5.83 -10.25 4.00
CA SER A 173 -5.53 -8.90 3.52
C SER A 173 -6.46 -8.49 2.36
N LEU A 174 -6.77 -9.40 1.45
CA LEU A 174 -7.73 -9.18 0.37
C LEU A 174 -9.16 -8.95 0.89
N VAL A 175 -9.61 -9.75 1.86
CA VAL A 175 -10.93 -9.58 2.48
C VAL A 175 -11.05 -8.19 3.13
N PHE A 176 -10.04 -7.74 3.89
CA PHE A 176 -10.06 -6.40 4.50
C PHE A 176 -9.93 -5.27 3.46
N CYS A 177 -9.14 -5.46 2.42
CA CYS A 177 -9.01 -4.49 1.34
C CYS A 177 -10.32 -4.34 0.54
N LEU A 178 -10.94 -5.47 0.18
CA LEU A 178 -12.13 -5.55 -0.69
C LEU A 178 -13.45 -5.53 0.09
N GLY A 179 -13.46 -5.73 1.41
CA GLY A 179 -14.65 -6.02 2.22
C GLY A 179 -15.84 -5.06 2.05
N ASN A 180 -15.58 -3.77 1.75
CA ASN A 180 -16.66 -2.82 1.43
C ASN A 180 -16.92 -2.70 -0.09
N PHE A 181 -16.00 -3.16 -0.93
CA PHE A 181 -16.22 -3.19 -2.38
C PHE A 181 -17.27 -4.24 -2.72
N PHE A 182 -17.17 -5.43 -2.15
CA PHE A 182 -18.19 -6.48 -2.31
C PHE A 182 -19.56 -6.06 -1.81
N LEU A 183 -19.64 -5.37 -0.67
CA LEU A 183 -20.92 -4.85 -0.15
C LEU A 183 -21.52 -3.76 -1.03
N ARG A 184 -20.68 -2.90 -1.61
CA ARG A 184 -21.12 -1.86 -2.56
C ARG A 184 -21.51 -2.45 -3.90
N LEU A 185 -20.74 -3.42 -4.40
CA LEU A 185 -21.03 -4.14 -5.63
C LEU A 185 -22.32 -4.94 -5.50
N LYS A 186 -22.52 -5.64 -4.36
CA LYS A 186 -23.78 -6.35 -4.07
C LYS A 186 -24.99 -5.40 -4.06
N ARG A 187 -24.86 -4.21 -3.46
CA ARG A 187 -25.91 -3.18 -3.50
C ARG A 187 -26.13 -2.58 -4.89
N ALA A 188 -25.10 -2.49 -5.72
CA ALA A 188 -25.22 -1.96 -7.08
C ALA A 188 -25.81 -3.00 -8.04
N LEU A 189 -25.46 -4.28 -7.86
CA LEU A 189 -25.94 -5.37 -8.72
C LEU A 189 -27.33 -5.91 -8.30
N PHE A 190 -27.68 -5.80 -7.01
CA PHE A 190 -28.95 -6.26 -6.50
C PHE A 190 -29.70 -5.14 -5.75
N PRO A 191 -30.19 -4.10 -6.46
CA PRO A 191 -30.95 -3.02 -5.83
C PRO A 191 -32.34 -3.47 -5.34
N PHE A 192 -32.79 -4.68 -5.68
CA PHE A 192 -34.16 -5.18 -5.44
C PHE A 192 -34.32 -6.14 -4.26
N THR A 193 -33.26 -6.49 -3.53
CA THR A 193 -33.43 -7.24 -2.27
C THR A 193 -33.53 -6.26 -1.10
N LYS A 194 -34.67 -5.60 -1.01
CA LYS A 194 -35.19 -5.04 0.24
C LYS A 194 -36.13 -6.10 0.85
N GLU A 195 -35.68 -6.78 1.88
CA GLU A 195 -36.53 -7.19 2.99
C GLU A 195 -36.37 -6.19 4.11
#